data_1e296ec2c2b79c4315376491ad504e14
#
_entry.id   1e296ec2c2b79c4315376491ad504e14
#
_cell.length_a   1.000
_cell.length_b   1.000
_cell.length_c   1.000
_cell.angle_alpha   90.00
_cell.angle_beta   90.00
_cell.angle_gamma   90.00
#
_symmetry.space_group_name_H-M   'P 1'
#
loop_
_entity.id
_entity.type
_entity.pdbx_description
1 polymer ?
#
loop_
_entity_poly.entity_id
_entity_poly.type
_entity_poly.pdbx_seq_one_letter_code
_entity_poly.pdbx_strand_id
1 'polypeptide(L)'
;MDKKLTILDIARLSGVGKSTVSRVLNQDPKVKQETRERVEQIIAEHGFVPSKSARAMRSQSQQVVGIIVSRLDSSSENQAVRGMLETLYQRGYDAVLMESKFSPAKVQEHLAVLERRGVDGIILFAFNDLDYAAMTPLKEKLVLVAREYPGFSSVCFDDAGAVRTMLAQLASRGARDIAYLGVDASDLTTGQRRLDAYLAYCAEQGLSPRSALGDLSLQSGYRLAAELLTPATQALVCASDTLAIGAAKYLQEQGRSEVLVTGLGNNPMLSFLFPNALSLDLGYKGAGEQAARQLLGQIEQAHPPLVTIAPCRTL
;
A
#
# COMPACT_ATOMS: atom_id res chain seq x y z
N MET A 1 6.55 -2.91 -40.99
CA MET A 1 6.72 -3.51 -39.64
C MET A 1 8.20 -3.79 -39.47
N ASP A 2 8.90 -2.95 -38.73
CA ASP A 2 10.32 -3.15 -38.47
C ASP A 2 10.53 -4.41 -37.62
N LYS A 3 11.28 -5.33 -38.13
CA LYS A 3 11.58 -6.61 -37.47
C LYS A 3 12.46 -6.32 -36.24
N LYS A 4 11.91 -6.48 -35.05
CA LYS A 4 12.61 -6.27 -33.77
C LYS A 4 13.86 -7.18 -33.77
N LEU A 5 15.05 -6.56 -33.67
CA LEU A 5 16.31 -7.30 -33.65
C LEU A 5 16.37 -8.27 -32.46
N THR A 6 16.97 -9.43 -32.69
CA THR A 6 17.17 -10.46 -31.67
C THR A 6 18.64 -10.51 -31.24
N ILE A 7 18.94 -11.21 -30.13
CA ILE A 7 20.32 -11.42 -29.68
C ILE A 7 21.18 -12.20 -30.77
N LEU A 8 20.53 -12.99 -31.60
CA LEU A 8 21.18 -13.67 -32.73
C LEU A 8 21.58 -12.68 -33.84
N ASP A 9 20.74 -11.66 -34.05
CA ASP A 9 21.06 -10.61 -35.03
C ASP A 9 22.25 -9.77 -34.55
N ILE A 10 22.29 -9.40 -33.26
CA ILE A 10 23.45 -8.72 -32.69
C ILE A 10 24.70 -9.56 -32.73
N ALA A 11 24.61 -10.87 -32.46
CA ALA A 11 25.74 -11.79 -32.56
C ALA A 11 26.30 -11.82 -33.99
N ARG A 12 25.42 -11.89 -35.00
CA ARG A 12 25.80 -11.85 -36.42
C ARG A 12 26.44 -10.51 -36.81
N LEU A 13 25.85 -9.39 -36.41
CA LEU A 13 26.34 -8.05 -36.73
C LEU A 13 27.68 -7.73 -36.06
N SER A 14 27.90 -8.20 -34.83
CA SER A 14 29.15 -7.99 -34.10
C SER A 14 30.23 -9.04 -34.39
N GLY A 15 29.92 -10.07 -35.17
CA GLY A 15 30.88 -11.15 -35.54
C GLY A 15 31.28 -12.04 -34.37
N VAL A 16 30.45 -12.15 -33.33
CA VAL A 16 30.73 -13.00 -32.15
C VAL A 16 29.60 -14.02 -31.91
N GLY A 17 29.90 -15.02 -31.10
CA GLY A 17 28.87 -16.01 -30.74
C GLY A 17 27.76 -15.43 -29.84
N LYS A 18 26.53 -15.98 -29.88
CA LYS A 18 25.40 -15.64 -29.04
C LYS A 18 25.77 -15.62 -27.54
N SER A 19 26.59 -16.57 -27.09
CA SER A 19 27.10 -16.66 -25.73
C SER A 19 27.97 -15.47 -25.36
N THR A 20 28.78 -14.96 -26.31
CA THR A 20 29.64 -13.79 -26.10
C THR A 20 28.80 -12.52 -25.98
N VAL A 21 27.81 -12.30 -26.87
CA VAL A 21 26.88 -11.18 -26.75
C VAL A 21 26.19 -11.22 -25.40
N SER A 22 25.77 -12.38 -24.96
CA SER A 22 25.15 -12.58 -23.65
C SER A 22 26.07 -12.20 -22.50
N ARG A 23 27.37 -12.57 -22.56
CA ARG A 23 28.32 -12.18 -21.50
C ARG A 23 28.60 -10.70 -21.49
N VAL A 24 28.63 -10.02 -22.64
CA VAL A 24 28.74 -8.57 -22.73
C VAL A 24 27.55 -7.91 -22.08
N LEU A 25 26.33 -8.32 -22.41
CA LEU A 25 25.10 -7.78 -21.80
C LEU A 25 25.03 -7.98 -20.29
N ASN A 26 25.70 -8.99 -19.76
CA ASN A 26 25.79 -9.29 -18.31
C ASN A 26 27.07 -8.72 -17.67
N GLN A 27 27.82 -7.86 -18.35
CA GLN A 27 29.07 -7.25 -17.87
C GLN A 27 30.10 -8.27 -17.34
N ASP A 28 30.12 -9.51 -17.89
CA ASP A 28 31.04 -10.58 -17.48
C ASP A 28 32.50 -10.10 -17.64
N PRO A 29 33.30 -10.05 -16.55
CA PRO A 29 34.68 -9.57 -16.60
C PRO A 29 35.61 -10.44 -17.46
N LYS A 30 35.20 -11.66 -17.81
CA LYS A 30 35.95 -12.57 -18.69
C LYS A 30 35.89 -12.19 -20.15
N VAL A 31 35.05 -11.21 -20.55
CA VAL A 31 34.99 -10.74 -21.94
C VAL A 31 36.08 -9.68 -22.15
N LYS A 32 36.90 -9.88 -23.21
CA LYS A 32 37.95 -8.91 -23.58
C LYS A 32 37.31 -7.54 -23.91
N GLN A 33 37.98 -6.47 -23.49
CA GLN A 33 37.48 -5.08 -23.63
C GLN A 33 37.12 -4.73 -25.08
N GLU A 34 38.00 -5.08 -26.06
CA GLU A 34 37.74 -4.84 -27.45
C GLU A 34 36.45 -5.52 -27.98
N THR A 35 36.19 -6.74 -27.50
CA THR A 35 34.96 -7.48 -27.86
C THR A 35 33.73 -6.84 -27.24
N ARG A 36 33.87 -6.36 -26.00
CA ARG A 36 32.81 -5.65 -25.32
C ARG A 36 32.41 -4.39 -26.06
N GLU A 37 33.36 -3.52 -26.34
CA GLU A 37 33.16 -2.24 -27.06
C GLU A 37 32.49 -2.45 -28.41
N ARG A 38 32.93 -3.42 -29.16
CA ARG A 38 32.34 -3.76 -30.47
C ARG A 38 30.87 -4.17 -30.36
N VAL A 39 30.53 -5.01 -29.39
CA VAL A 39 29.16 -5.47 -29.20
C VAL A 39 28.29 -4.32 -28.67
N GLU A 40 28.76 -3.50 -27.74
CA GLU A 40 28.08 -2.34 -27.22
C GLU A 40 27.82 -1.29 -28.29
N GLN A 41 28.77 -1.06 -29.18
CA GLN A 41 28.60 -0.15 -30.31
C GLN A 41 27.47 -0.63 -31.23
N ILE A 42 27.44 -1.91 -31.62
CA ILE A 42 26.37 -2.48 -32.46
C ILE A 42 25.00 -2.39 -31.75
N ILE A 43 24.96 -2.62 -30.44
CA ILE A 43 23.74 -2.48 -29.66
C ILE A 43 23.23 -1.03 -29.71
N ALA A 44 24.11 -0.04 -29.54
CA ALA A 44 23.78 1.39 -29.58
C ALA A 44 23.32 1.83 -30.98
N GLU A 45 24.06 1.45 -32.04
CA GLU A 45 23.75 1.81 -33.42
C GLU A 45 22.39 1.30 -33.89
N HIS A 46 21.98 0.13 -33.40
CA HIS A 46 20.73 -0.51 -33.80
C HIS A 46 19.61 -0.40 -32.81
N GLY A 47 19.79 0.36 -31.71
CA GLY A 47 18.78 0.54 -30.66
C GLY A 47 18.29 -0.78 -30.06
N PHE A 48 19.18 -1.80 -30.00
CA PHE A 48 18.79 -3.12 -29.50
C PHE A 48 18.59 -3.08 -28.00
N VAL A 49 17.36 -3.30 -27.57
CA VAL A 49 17.02 -3.48 -26.14
C VAL A 49 16.79 -4.98 -25.90
N PRO A 50 17.64 -5.64 -25.07
CA PRO A 50 17.44 -7.04 -24.71
C PRO A 50 16.04 -7.25 -24.15
N SER A 51 15.28 -8.20 -24.65
CA SER A 51 13.95 -8.50 -24.08
C SER A 51 14.13 -8.96 -22.62
N LYS A 52 13.29 -8.41 -21.72
CA LYS A 52 13.26 -8.81 -20.29
C LYS A 52 13.10 -10.35 -20.15
N SER A 53 12.30 -10.99 -21.02
CA SER A 53 12.16 -12.44 -21.08
C SER A 53 13.46 -13.20 -21.40
N ALA A 54 14.36 -12.65 -22.23
CA ALA A 54 15.65 -13.29 -22.50
C ALA A 54 16.63 -13.16 -21.31
N ARG A 55 16.47 -12.15 -20.47
CA ARG A 55 17.19 -11.97 -19.21
C ARG A 55 16.64 -12.91 -18.12
N ALA A 56 15.32 -12.97 -17.98
CA ALA A 56 14.61 -13.82 -17.02
C ALA A 56 14.88 -15.32 -17.22
N MET A 57 15.00 -15.80 -18.47
CA MET A 57 15.36 -17.20 -18.76
C MET A 57 16.75 -17.62 -18.24
N ARG A 58 17.56 -16.70 -17.75
CA ARG A 58 18.92 -16.96 -17.26
C ARG A 58 19.12 -16.68 -15.78
N SER A 59 18.34 -15.77 -15.19
CA SER A 59 18.50 -15.34 -13.80
C SER A 59 17.52 -15.99 -12.84
N GLN A 60 16.63 -16.85 -13.27
CA GLN A 60 15.46 -17.35 -12.52
C GLN A 60 14.55 -16.23 -11.96
N SER A 61 14.91 -14.96 -12.10
CA SER A 61 14.15 -13.78 -11.61
C SER A 61 13.67 -12.95 -12.81
N GLN A 62 12.40 -12.57 -12.77
CA GLN A 62 11.78 -11.66 -13.74
C GLN A 62 12.03 -10.19 -13.38
N GLN A 63 12.51 -9.92 -12.17
CA GLN A 63 12.54 -8.59 -11.55
C GLN A 63 11.17 -7.89 -11.61
N VAL A 64 10.11 -8.65 -11.28
CA VAL A 64 8.73 -8.17 -11.26
C VAL A 64 8.08 -8.59 -9.95
N VAL A 65 7.42 -7.63 -9.29
CA VAL A 65 6.65 -7.84 -8.07
C VAL A 65 5.17 -7.59 -8.35
N GLY A 66 4.29 -8.47 -7.86
CA GLY A 66 2.86 -8.25 -7.82
C GLY A 66 2.46 -7.39 -6.61
N ILE A 67 1.57 -6.43 -6.81
CA ILE A 67 0.96 -5.66 -5.73
C ILE A 67 -0.54 -5.81 -5.86
N ILE A 68 -1.20 -6.38 -4.84
CA ILE A 68 -2.65 -6.52 -4.80
C ILE A 68 -3.18 -5.54 -3.76
N VAL A 69 -3.86 -4.50 -4.23
CA VAL A 69 -4.55 -3.52 -3.38
C VAL A 69 -6.00 -3.92 -3.15
N SER A 70 -6.60 -3.43 -2.07
CA SER A 70 -8.03 -3.61 -1.86
C SER A 70 -8.84 -2.68 -2.75
N ARG A 71 -8.40 -1.41 -2.86
CA ARG A 71 -9.10 -0.36 -3.61
C ARG A 71 -8.12 0.60 -4.29
N LEU A 72 -8.30 0.83 -5.59
CA LEU A 72 -7.52 1.81 -6.36
C LEU A 72 -7.89 3.27 -6.06
N ASP A 73 -9.09 3.52 -5.53
CA ASP A 73 -9.54 4.85 -5.11
C ASP A 73 -9.15 5.20 -3.66
N SER A 74 -8.45 4.31 -2.95
CA SER A 74 -7.98 4.55 -1.58
C SER A 74 -6.74 5.45 -1.57
N SER A 75 -6.87 6.67 -1.02
CA SER A 75 -5.74 7.58 -0.84
C SER A 75 -4.63 6.96 0.03
N SER A 76 -4.99 6.22 1.06
CA SER A 76 -4.06 5.56 1.99
C SER A 76 -3.28 4.44 1.30
N GLU A 77 -3.96 3.56 0.58
CA GLU A 77 -3.29 2.49 -0.17
C GLU A 77 -2.40 3.06 -1.28
N ASN A 78 -2.84 4.13 -1.96
CA ASN A 78 -2.04 4.80 -2.99
C ASN A 78 -0.74 5.40 -2.42
N GLN A 79 -0.76 5.94 -1.20
CA GLN A 79 0.47 6.40 -0.53
C GLN A 79 1.43 5.24 -0.28
N ALA A 80 0.92 4.09 0.20
CA ALA A 80 1.73 2.90 0.42
C ALA A 80 2.29 2.34 -0.89
N VAL A 81 1.47 2.26 -1.95
CA VAL A 81 1.91 1.83 -3.28
C VAL A 81 3.03 2.72 -3.81
N ARG A 82 2.97 4.05 -3.62
CA ARG A 82 4.08 4.95 -3.99
C ARG A 82 5.36 4.60 -3.27
N GLY A 83 5.32 4.34 -1.96
CA GLY A 83 6.49 3.90 -1.19
C GLY A 83 7.04 2.55 -1.67
N MET A 84 6.16 1.59 -2.00
CA MET A 84 6.55 0.32 -2.60
C MET A 84 7.26 0.53 -3.93
N LEU A 85 6.68 1.29 -4.85
CA LEU A 85 7.22 1.54 -6.19
C LEU A 85 8.59 2.24 -6.12
N GLU A 86 8.74 3.28 -5.30
CA GLU A 86 10.02 3.97 -5.10
C GLU A 86 11.12 2.98 -4.69
N THR A 87 10.82 2.10 -3.72
CA THR A 87 11.77 1.09 -3.22
C THR A 87 12.09 0.03 -4.27
N LEU A 88 11.08 -0.49 -4.95
CA LEU A 88 11.23 -1.53 -5.98
C LEU A 88 12.03 -1.02 -7.19
N TYR A 89 11.73 0.19 -7.68
CA TYR A 89 12.43 0.78 -8.82
C TYR A 89 13.91 1.04 -8.54
N GLN A 90 14.26 1.48 -7.32
CA GLN A 90 15.66 1.63 -6.91
C GLN A 90 16.44 0.31 -6.97
N ARG A 91 15.76 -0.82 -6.85
CA ARG A 91 16.35 -2.16 -6.92
C ARG A 91 16.17 -2.83 -8.30
N GLY A 92 15.66 -2.10 -9.28
CA GLY A 92 15.47 -2.57 -10.67
C GLY A 92 14.27 -3.49 -10.87
N TYR A 93 13.34 -3.55 -9.90
CA TYR A 93 12.09 -4.31 -10.03
C TYR A 93 10.98 -3.48 -10.65
N ASP A 94 10.23 -4.07 -11.58
CA ASP A 94 8.95 -3.53 -12.04
C ASP A 94 7.82 -4.04 -11.13
N ALA A 95 6.63 -3.40 -11.23
CA ALA A 95 5.46 -3.82 -10.48
C ALA A 95 4.24 -4.07 -11.38
N VAL A 96 3.43 -5.07 -11.01
CA VAL A 96 2.09 -5.31 -11.56
C VAL A 96 1.07 -5.04 -10.48
N LEU A 97 0.24 -4.01 -10.67
CA LEU A 97 -0.81 -3.61 -9.72
C LEU A 97 -2.14 -4.25 -10.09
N MET A 98 -2.83 -4.84 -9.12
CA MET A 98 -4.14 -5.48 -9.26
C MET A 98 -5.06 -5.07 -8.10
N GLU A 99 -6.38 -5.00 -8.36
CA GLU A 99 -7.39 -4.59 -7.38
C GLU A 99 -8.29 -5.77 -6.99
N SER A 100 -8.44 -6.04 -5.69
CA SER A 100 -9.28 -7.14 -5.19
C SER A 100 -10.71 -6.73 -4.83
N LYS A 101 -10.98 -5.46 -4.54
CA LYS A 101 -12.29 -4.95 -4.07
C LYS A 101 -12.81 -5.69 -2.85
N PHE A 102 -11.93 -6.03 -1.91
CA PHE A 102 -12.22 -6.83 -0.72
C PHE A 102 -12.86 -8.21 -1.04
N SER A 103 -12.61 -8.76 -2.24
CA SER A 103 -13.11 -10.06 -2.64
C SER A 103 -12.04 -11.14 -2.46
N PRO A 104 -12.23 -12.13 -1.56
CA PRO A 104 -11.30 -13.26 -1.39
C PRO A 104 -11.11 -14.04 -2.70
N ALA A 105 -12.18 -14.22 -3.47
CA ALA A 105 -12.12 -14.92 -4.76
C ALA A 105 -11.22 -14.18 -5.77
N LYS A 106 -11.29 -12.84 -5.82
CA LYS A 106 -10.39 -12.04 -6.67
C LYS A 106 -8.94 -12.12 -6.22
N VAL A 107 -8.68 -12.16 -4.90
CA VAL A 107 -7.32 -12.37 -4.40
C VAL A 107 -6.76 -13.70 -4.89
N GLN A 108 -7.51 -14.80 -4.80
CA GLN A 108 -7.09 -16.11 -5.29
C GLN A 108 -6.83 -16.10 -6.81
N GLU A 109 -7.73 -15.48 -7.58
CA GLU A 109 -7.55 -15.31 -9.03
C GLU A 109 -6.25 -14.55 -9.34
N HIS A 110 -6.01 -13.44 -8.65
CA HIS A 110 -4.83 -12.60 -8.84
C HIS A 110 -3.54 -13.31 -8.44
N LEU A 111 -3.53 -14.03 -7.33
CA LEU A 111 -2.40 -14.85 -6.92
C LEU A 111 -2.04 -15.87 -8.01
N ALA A 112 -3.03 -16.61 -8.51
CA ALA A 112 -2.84 -17.59 -9.58
C ALA A 112 -2.33 -16.94 -10.90
N VAL A 113 -2.79 -15.72 -11.23
CA VAL A 113 -2.30 -14.97 -12.39
C VAL A 113 -0.84 -14.58 -12.20
N LEU A 114 -0.48 -14.04 -11.02
CA LEU A 114 0.88 -13.60 -10.70
C LEU A 114 1.85 -14.79 -10.68
N GLU A 115 1.44 -15.94 -10.13
CA GLU A 115 2.23 -17.17 -10.16
C GLU A 115 2.50 -17.65 -11.59
N ARG A 116 1.47 -17.71 -12.45
CA ARG A 116 1.65 -18.07 -13.87
C ARG A 116 2.54 -17.09 -14.62
N ARG A 117 2.56 -15.82 -14.23
CA ARG A 117 3.47 -14.82 -14.79
C ARG A 117 4.90 -14.94 -14.26
N GLY A 118 5.13 -15.77 -13.25
CA GLY A 118 6.44 -15.97 -12.64
C GLY A 118 6.99 -14.73 -11.94
N VAL A 119 6.13 -13.95 -11.27
CA VAL A 119 6.61 -12.81 -10.46
C VAL A 119 7.50 -13.31 -9.32
N ASP A 120 8.50 -12.52 -8.95
CA ASP A 120 9.48 -12.90 -7.92
C ASP A 120 8.89 -12.82 -6.51
N GLY A 121 7.93 -11.93 -6.31
CA GLY A 121 7.25 -11.78 -5.03
C GLY A 121 5.94 -11.02 -5.14
N ILE A 122 5.18 -10.99 -4.05
CA ILE A 122 3.85 -10.39 -3.99
C ILE A 122 3.70 -9.57 -2.70
N ILE A 123 3.11 -8.39 -2.79
CA ILE A 123 2.64 -7.60 -1.65
C ILE A 123 1.12 -7.55 -1.71
N LEU A 124 0.45 -7.95 -0.63
CA LEU A 124 -1.01 -8.04 -0.55
C LEU A 124 -1.54 -7.16 0.57
N PHE A 125 -2.40 -6.21 0.25
CA PHE A 125 -3.25 -5.57 1.26
C PHE A 125 -4.26 -6.59 1.78
N ALA A 126 -4.04 -7.04 3.00
CA ALA A 126 -4.79 -8.11 3.62
C ALA A 126 -6.02 -7.57 4.36
N PHE A 127 -7.13 -8.29 4.24
CA PHE A 127 -8.40 -8.00 4.88
C PHE A 127 -9.00 -9.28 5.49
N ASN A 128 -10.21 -9.20 6.05
CA ASN A 128 -10.89 -10.37 6.63
C ASN A 128 -11.23 -11.41 5.54
N ASP A 129 -11.54 -12.62 5.98
CA ASP A 129 -12.05 -13.74 5.18
C ASP A 129 -11.09 -14.26 4.09
N LEU A 130 -9.81 -13.86 4.12
CA LEU A 130 -8.79 -14.44 3.25
C LEU A 130 -8.42 -15.85 3.74
N ASP A 131 -8.31 -16.79 2.81
CA ASP A 131 -7.80 -18.15 3.09
C ASP A 131 -6.26 -18.13 3.20
N TYR A 132 -5.76 -17.78 4.37
CA TYR A 132 -4.32 -17.73 4.64
C TYR A 132 -3.65 -19.10 4.57
N ALA A 133 -4.39 -20.18 4.85
CA ALA A 133 -3.87 -21.54 4.75
C ALA A 133 -3.54 -21.88 3.29
N ALA A 134 -4.42 -21.52 2.35
CA ALA A 134 -4.17 -21.68 0.93
C ALA A 134 -2.99 -20.82 0.41
N MET A 135 -2.67 -19.70 1.07
CA MET A 135 -1.53 -18.86 0.73
C MET A 135 -0.20 -19.31 1.34
N THR A 136 -0.20 -20.28 2.25
CA THR A 136 1.02 -20.77 2.94
C THR A 136 2.16 -21.18 1.98
N PRO A 137 1.92 -21.80 0.81
CA PRO A 137 3.00 -22.09 -0.15
C PRO A 137 3.74 -20.85 -0.67
N LEU A 138 3.11 -19.67 -0.60
CA LEU A 138 3.66 -18.40 -1.07
C LEU A 138 4.39 -17.62 0.03
N LYS A 139 4.42 -18.09 1.29
CA LYS A 139 4.89 -17.33 2.46
C LYS A 139 6.27 -16.70 2.30
N GLU A 140 7.19 -17.35 1.58
CA GLU A 140 8.56 -16.87 1.36
C GLU A 140 8.66 -15.76 0.30
N LYS A 141 7.61 -15.54 -0.47
CA LYS A 141 7.52 -14.49 -1.51
C LYS A 141 6.26 -13.64 -1.40
N LEU A 142 5.61 -13.66 -0.21
CA LEU A 142 4.40 -12.89 0.08
C LEU A 142 4.59 -12.05 1.34
N VAL A 143 4.34 -10.74 1.23
CA VAL A 143 4.27 -9.81 2.37
C VAL A 143 2.85 -9.26 2.48
N LEU A 144 2.30 -9.28 3.68
CA LEU A 144 0.98 -8.75 3.99
C LEU A 144 1.09 -7.30 4.46
N VAL A 145 0.12 -6.47 4.09
CA VAL A 145 -0.02 -5.09 4.59
C VAL A 145 -1.37 -4.95 5.26
N ALA A 146 -1.45 -4.16 6.30
CA ALA A 146 -2.59 -3.87 7.18
C ALA A 146 -2.92 -4.98 8.19
N ARG A 147 -2.71 -6.25 7.88
CA ARG A 147 -2.95 -7.37 8.82
C ARG A 147 -1.75 -8.28 8.94
N GLU A 148 -1.56 -8.79 10.14
CA GLU A 148 -0.63 -9.88 10.41
C GLU A 148 -1.34 -11.25 10.33
N TYR A 149 -0.58 -12.26 9.93
CA TYR A 149 -0.97 -13.65 10.03
C TYR A 149 0.27 -14.50 10.35
N PRO A 150 0.17 -15.49 11.26
CA PRO A 150 1.30 -16.31 11.67
C PRO A 150 2.03 -16.96 10.49
N GLY A 151 3.35 -16.80 10.45
CA GLY A 151 4.21 -17.36 9.41
C GLY A 151 4.37 -16.50 8.15
N PHE A 152 3.73 -15.34 8.07
CA PHE A 152 3.92 -14.37 6.98
C PHE A 152 4.64 -13.11 7.46
N SER A 153 5.46 -12.52 6.61
CA SER A 153 5.90 -11.14 6.85
C SER A 153 4.73 -10.18 6.71
N SER A 154 4.67 -9.21 7.62
CA SER A 154 3.56 -8.27 7.66
C SER A 154 4.00 -6.88 8.07
N VAL A 155 3.36 -5.86 7.49
CA VAL A 155 3.46 -4.46 7.92
C VAL A 155 2.08 -3.99 8.34
N CYS A 156 1.89 -3.75 9.64
CA CYS A 156 0.64 -3.33 10.25
C CYS A 156 0.67 -1.86 10.62
N PHE A 157 -0.47 -1.32 11.03
CA PHE A 157 -0.62 0.06 11.50
C PHE A 157 -1.01 0.08 12.97
N ASP A 158 -0.64 1.15 13.68
CA ASP A 158 -1.11 1.40 15.04
C ASP A 158 -2.48 2.09 15.01
N ASP A 159 -3.50 1.31 14.62
CA ASP A 159 -4.88 1.79 14.50
C ASP A 159 -5.43 2.33 15.83
N ALA A 160 -5.14 1.66 16.94
CA ALA A 160 -5.63 2.04 18.24
C ALA A 160 -4.90 3.30 18.78
N GLY A 161 -3.58 3.34 18.68
CA GLY A 161 -2.79 4.50 19.09
C GLY A 161 -3.13 5.75 18.29
N ALA A 162 -3.42 5.60 16.99
CA ALA A 162 -3.84 6.71 16.14
C ALA A 162 -5.16 7.34 16.62
N VAL A 163 -6.18 6.54 16.90
CA VAL A 163 -7.47 7.02 17.41
C VAL A 163 -7.28 7.69 18.78
N ARG A 164 -6.53 7.08 19.70
CA ARG A 164 -6.22 7.65 21.01
C ARG A 164 -5.51 9.00 20.89
N THR A 165 -4.55 9.12 19.96
CA THR A 165 -3.82 10.37 19.71
C THR A 165 -4.77 11.48 19.27
N MET A 166 -5.69 11.19 18.32
CA MET A 166 -6.67 12.17 17.86
C MET A 166 -7.62 12.60 18.98
N LEU A 167 -8.12 11.65 19.78
CA LEU A 167 -8.99 11.94 20.91
C LEU A 167 -8.29 12.81 21.96
N ALA A 168 -7.02 12.52 22.28
CA ALA A 168 -6.22 13.32 23.19
C ALA A 168 -6.01 14.75 22.67
N GLN A 169 -5.75 14.93 21.36
CA GLN A 169 -5.65 16.26 20.76
C GLN A 169 -6.97 17.05 20.84
N LEU A 170 -8.10 16.40 20.58
CA LEU A 170 -9.41 17.05 20.71
C LEU A 170 -9.70 17.44 22.16
N ALA A 171 -9.42 16.56 23.11
CA ALA A 171 -9.58 16.82 24.53
C ALA A 171 -8.70 17.98 25.01
N SER A 172 -7.47 18.09 24.52
CA SER A 172 -6.56 19.21 24.82
C SER A 172 -7.07 20.56 24.29
N ARG A 173 -7.90 20.54 23.25
CA ARG A 173 -8.60 21.72 22.70
C ARG A 173 -9.93 22.01 23.42
N GLY A 174 -10.25 21.27 24.49
CA GLY A 174 -11.43 21.46 25.32
C GLY A 174 -12.68 20.70 24.88
N ALA A 175 -12.61 19.88 23.80
CA ALA A 175 -13.75 19.08 23.36
C ALA A 175 -14.08 17.99 24.41
N ARG A 176 -15.36 17.87 24.76
CA ARG A 176 -15.90 16.86 25.69
C ARG A 176 -17.02 16.03 25.07
N ASP A 177 -17.82 16.62 24.21
CA ASP A 177 -18.84 15.93 23.43
C ASP A 177 -18.22 15.54 22.06
N ILE A 178 -17.62 14.35 22.03
CA ILE A 178 -16.88 13.82 20.87
C ILE A 178 -17.61 12.61 20.33
N ALA A 179 -18.04 12.65 19.08
CA ALA A 179 -18.66 11.53 18.41
C ALA A 179 -17.68 10.84 17.46
N TYR A 180 -17.92 9.55 17.17
CA TYR A 180 -17.08 8.74 16.31
C TYR A 180 -17.81 8.29 15.04
N LEU A 181 -17.20 8.51 13.91
CA LEU A 181 -17.70 8.14 12.60
C LEU A 181 -16.79 7.08 12.00
N GLY A 182 -17.26 5.84 11.96
CA GLY A 182 -16.47 4.66 11.70
C GLY A 182 -16.86 3.88 10.48
N VAL A 183 -16.09 2.82 10.25
CA VAL A 183 -16.35 1.78 9.24
C VAL A 183 -16.99 0.59 9.93
N ASP A 184 -17.76 -0.20 9.17
CA ASP A 184 -18.38 -1.42 9.66
C ASP A 184 -17.37 -2.30 10.42
N ALA A 185 -17.77 -2.80 11.58
CA ALA A 185 -16.90 -3.56 12.48
C ALA A 185 -16.48 -4.93 11.92
N SER A 186 -17.05 -5.38 10.83
CA SER A 186 -16.57 -6.56 10.10
C SER A 186 -15.19 -6.32 9.49
N ASP A 187 -14.79 -5.07 9.20
CA ASP A 187 -13.38 -4.72 8.95
C ASP A 187 -12.62 -4.69 10.28
N LEU A 188 -11.68 -5.62 10.46
CA LEU A 188 -10.93 -5.72 11.71
C LEU A 188 -10.03 -4.52 11.99
N THR A 189 -9.46 -3.90 10.98
CA THR A 189 -8.46 -2.82 11.10
C THR A 189 -9.11 -1.44 11.22
N THR A 190 -9.59 -0.93 10.10
CA THR A 190 -10.20 0.41 10.03
C THR A 190 -11.55 0.47 10.77
N GLY A 191 -12.29 -0.65 10.82
CA GLY A 191 -13.55 -0.76 11.54
C GLY A 191 -13.35 -1.08 13.02
N GLN A 192 -13.17 -2.35 13.36
CA GLN A 192 -13.23 -2.84 14.74
C GLN A 192 -12.15 -2.22 15.65
N ARG A 193 -10.86 -2.31 15.26
CA ARG A 193 -9.77 -1.82 16.13
C ARG A 193 -9.86 -0.33 16.45
N ARG A 194 -10.28 0.48 15.47
CA ARG A 194 -10.45 1.93 15.68
C ARG A 194 -11.67 2.25 16.52
N LEU A 195 -12.78 1.53 16.33
CA LEU A 195 -13.97 1.66 17.15
C LEU A 195 -13.69 1.27 18.61
N ASP A 196 -13.03 0.13 18.84
CA ASP A 196 -12.67 -0.33 20.19
C ASP A 196 -11.80 0.68 20.91
N ALA A 197 -10.85 1.31 20.22
CA ALA A 197 -10.00 2.34 20.80
C ALA A 197 -10.81 3.59 21.21
N TYR A 198 -11.80 3.99 20.41
CA TYR A 198 -12.72 5.08 20.77
C TYR A 198 -13.55 4.73 22.00
N LEU A 199 -14.17 3.54 22.02
CA LEU A 199 -15.00 3.08 23.13
C LEU A 199 -14.20 2.97 24.43
N ALA A 200 -12.99 2.40 24.35
CA ALA A 200 -12.09 2.30 25.51
C ALA A 200 -11.70 3.68 26.05
N TYR A 201 -11.38 4.62 25.17
CA TYR A 201 -11.07 6.00 25.56
C TYR A 201 -12.27 6.67 26.25
N CYS A 202 -13.48 6.52 25.72
CA CYS A 202 -14.69 7.06 26.35
C CYS A 202 -14.89 6.48 27.75
N ALA A 203 -14.72 5.17 27.92
CA ALA A 203 -14.84 4.53 29.24
C ALA A 203 -13.79 5.05 30.22
N GLU A 204 -12.54 5.20 29.81
CA GLU A 204 -11.44 5.74 30.64
C GLU A 204 -11.66 7.19 31.04
N GLN A 205 -12.30 8.01 30.20
CA GLN A 205 -12.55 9.45 30.45
C GLN A 205 -13.94 9.72 31.02
N GLY A 206 -14.78 8.70 31.25
CA GLY A 206 -16.16 8.88 31.73
C GLY A 206 -17.07 9.60 30.73
N LEU A 207 -16.77 9.48 29.41
CA LEU A 207 -17.57 10.08 28.34
C LEU A 207 -18.66 9.10 27.88
N SER A 208 -19.81 9.61 27.45
CA SER A 208 -20.85 8.81 26.81
C SER A 208 -20.51 8.59 25.35
N PRO A 209 -20.24 7.32 24.89
CA PRO A 209 -19.87 7.07 23.52
C PRO A 209 -21.05 7.28 22.56
N ARG A 210 -20.80 7.94 21.44
CA ARG A 210 -21.74 8.08 20.32
C ARG A 210 -21.02 7.75 19.03
N SER A 211 -21.46 6.70 18.33
CA SER A 211 -20.83 6.26 17.10
C SER A 211 -21.85 5.89 16.04
N ALA A 212 -21.47 6.09 14.79
CA ALA A 212 -22.17 5.59 13.62
C ALA A 212 -21.18 4.93 12.67
N LEU A 213 -21.57 3.81 12.05
CA LEU A 213 -20.71 3.00 11.22
C LEU A 213 -21.27 2.89 9.81
N GLY A 214 -20.40 2.86 8.82
CA GLY A 214 -20.77 2.72 7.40
C GLY A 214 -19.62 2.17 6.56
N ASP A 215 -19.66 2.45 5.27
CA ASP A 215 -18.59 2.07 4.34
C ASP A 215 -17.50 3.17 4.21
N LEU A 216 -16.45 2.86 3.46
CA LEU A 216 -15.31 3.78 3.21
C LEU A 216 -15.59 4.77 2.07
N SER A 217 -16.79 5.37 2.03
CA SER A 217 -17.17 6.36 1.00
C SER A 217 -17.36 7.77 1.57
N LEU A 218 -17.22 8.78 0.71
CA LEU A 218 -17.56 10.17 1.03
C LEU A 218 -19.03 10.31 1.42
N GLN A 219 -19.90 9.61 0.71
CA GLN A 219 -21.34 9.59 0.93
C GLN A 219 -21.69 9.05 2.32
N SER A 220 -21.00 7.98 2.74
CA SER A 220 -21.16 7.41 4.07
C SER A 220 -20.80 8.45 5.15
N GLY A 221 -19.63 9.11 4.98
CA GLY A 221 -19.22 10.18 5.90
C GLY A 221 -20.23 11.31 6.01
N TYR A 222 -20.78 11.76 4.90
CA TYR A 222 -21.80 12.80 4.84
C TYR A 222 -23.11 12.37 5.53
N ARG A 223 -23.67 11.20 5.17
CA ARG A 223 -24.91 10.68 5.72
C ARG A 223 -24.81 10.41 7.22
N LEU A 224 -23.76 9.74 7.66
CA LEU A 224 -23.57 9.38 9.06
C LEU A 224 -23.34 10.61 9.95
N ALA A 225 -22.71 11.67 9.43
CA ALA A 225 -22.62 12.95 10.14
C ALA A 225 -24.01 13.54 10.41
N ALA A 226 -24.91 13.48 9.42
CA ALA A 226 -26.30 13.95 9.59
C ALA A 226 -27.07 13.19 10.68
N GLU A 227 -26.85 11.88 10.79
CA GLU A 227 -27.50 11.01 11.78
C GLU A 227 -26.91 11.17 13.19
N LEU A 228 -25.60 11.43 13.30
CA LEU A 228 -24.85 11.37 14.55
C LEU A 228 -24.77 12.71 15.29
N LEU A 229 -24.79 13.82 14.54
CA LEU A 229 -24.61 15.16 15.12
C LEU A 229 -25.81 15.60 15.96
N THR A 230 -25.49 16.18 17.11
CA THR A 230 -26.42 16.90 17.97
C THR A 230 -25.99 18.37 18.12
N PRO A 231 -26.84 19.26 18.65
CA PRO A 231 -26.41 20.64 18.94
C PRO A 231 -25.21 20.72 19.87
N ALA A 232 -25.04 19.74 20.76
CA ALA A 232 -23.94 19.68 21.73
C ALA A 232 -22.64 19.14 21.16
N THR A 233 -22.63 18.51 19.97
CA THR A 233 -21.44 17.89 19.38
C THR A 233 -20.37 18.95 19.14
N GLN A 234 -19.18 18.75 19.71
CA GLN A 234 -18.03 19.63 19.63
C GLN A 234 -16.98 19.11 18.66
N ALA A 235 -16.90 17.77 18.51
CA ALA A 235 -15.93 17.15 17.60
C ALA A 235 -16.41 15.82 17.01
N LEU A 236 -15.92 15.52 15.83
CA LEU A 236 -16.05 14.22 15.15
C LEU A 236 -14.68 13.60 14.95
N VAL A 237 -14.48 12.39 15.46
CA VAL A 237 -13.34 11.53 15.10
C VAL A 237 -13.80 10.59 14.01
N CYS A 238 -13.20 10.70 12.83
CA CYS A 238 -13.53 9.86 11.69
C CYS A 238 -12.46 8.78 11.51
N ALA A 239 -12.89 7.54 11.27
CA ALA A 239 -11.98 6.40 11.06
C ALA A 239 -11.06 6.54 9.82
N SER A 240 -11.37 7.43 8.90
CA SER A 240 -10.53 7.73 7.74
C SER A 240 -10.75 9.17 7.26
N ASP A 241 -9.82 9.69 6.49
CA ASP A 241 -9.96 11.01 5.86
C ASP A 241 -11.11 11.04 4.84
N THR A 242 -11.42 9.92 4.19
CA THR A 242 -12.56 9.83 3.29
C THR A 242 -13.87 10.12 4.02
N LEU A 243 -14.06 9.51 5.19
CA LEU A 243 -15.23 9.79 6.06
C LEU A 243 -15.19 11.23 6.58
N ALA A 244 -14.02 11.72 6.98
CA ALA A 244 -13.83 13.09 7.46
C ALA A 244 -14.19 14.14 6.41
N ILE A 245 -13.83 13.95 5.14
CA ILE A 245 -14.20 14.84 4.04
C ILE A 245 -15.73 14.88 3.87
N GLY A 246 -16.40 13.71 3.89
CA GLY A 246 -17.85 13.64 3.83
C GLY A 246 -18.54 14.35 4.98
N ALA A 247 -18.06 14.11 6.21
CA ALA A 247 -18.58 14.75 7.42
C ALA A 247 -18.35 16.27 7.42
N ALA A 248 -17.15 16.72 7.05
CA ALA A 248 -16.82 18.15 6.95
C ALA A 248 -17.68 18.87 5.89
N LYS A 249 -17.97 18.19 4.77
CA LYS A 249 -18.88 18.71 3.75
C LYS A 249 -20.29 18.92 4.31
N TYR A 250 -20.83 17.94 5.03
CA TYR A 250 -22.13 18.08 5.70
C TYR A 250 -22.14 19.26 6.68
N LEU A 251 -21.14 19.34 7.56
CA LEU A 251 -21.02 20.44 8.55
C LEU A 251 -20.94 21.82 7.89
N GLN A 252 -20.19 21.93 6.79
CA GLN A 252 -20.09 23.17 6.01
C GLN A 252 -21.48 23.60 5.48
N GLU A 253 -22.27 22.68 4.96
CA GLU A 253 -23.62 22.96 4.44
C GLU A 253 -24.62 23.32 5.55
N GLN A 254 -24.41 22.79 6.78
CA GLN A 254 -25.21 23.13 7.96
C GLN A 254 -24.74 24.39 8.69
N GLY A 255 -23.67 25.04 8.21
CA GLY A 255 -23.10 26.20 8.88
C GLY A 255 -22.45 25.89 10.23
N ARG A 256 -22.08 24.64 10.51
CA ARG A 256 -21.53 24.11 11.77
C ARG A 256 -19.98 24.09 11.76
N SER A 257 -19.36 25.20 11.36
CA SER A 257 -17.89 25.29 11.23
C SER A 257 -17.13 25.23 12.57
N GLU A 258 -17.83 25.35 13.68
CA GLU A 258 -17.26 25.23 15.04
C GLU A 258 -16.96 23.79 15.44
N VAL A 259 -17.57 22.79 14.80
CA VAL A 259 -17.33 21.38 15.08
C VAL A 259 -15.99 20.94 14.50
N LEU A 260 -15.09 20.48 15.37
CA LEU A 260 -13.79 19.97 14.95
C LEU A 260 -13.92 18.62 14.27
N VAL A 261 -13.35 18.46 13.08
CA VAL A 261 -13.34 17.20 12.35
C VAL A 261 -11.93 16.66 12.31
N THR A 262 -11.78 15.37 12.60
CA THR A 262 -10.49 14.70 12.48
C THR A 262 -10.61 13.45 11.61
N GLY A 263 -9.55 13.15 10.85
CA GLY A 263 -9.45 11.96 10.04
C GLY A 263 -8.12 11.24 10.25
N LEU A 264 -7.98 10.08 9.63
CA LEU A 264 -6.78 9.26 9.64
C LEU A 264 -6.37 8.95 8.19
N GLY A 265 -5.13 9.30 7.81
CA GLY A 265 -4.63 8.98 6.48
C GLY A 265 -3.75 10.02 5.82
N ASN A 266 -3.65 11.22 6.38
CA ASN A 266 -2.88 12.34 5.81
C ASN A 266 -3.25 12.62 4.34
N ASN A 267 -4.57 12.64 4.04
CA ASN A 267 -5.05 12.98 2.70
C ASN A 267 -5.01 14.51 2.51
N PRO A 268 -4.21 15.02 1.57
CA PRO A 268 -4.07 16.46 1.37
C PRO A 268 -5.38 17.15 0.97
N MET A 269 -6.35 16.42 0.42
CA MET A 269 -7.65 17.00 0.08
C MET A 269 -8.45 17.41 1.31
N LEU A 270 -8.30 16.71 2.45
CA LEU A 270 -9.00 17.07 3.68
C LEU A 270 -8.57 18.45 4.17
N SER A 271 -7.28 18.68 4.35
CA SER A 271 -6.76 19.98 4.81
C SER A 271 -6.89 21.09 3.77
N PHE A 272 -6.82 20.75 2.46
CA PHE A 272 -7.00 21.74 1.39
C PHE A 272 -8.44 22.27 1.32
N LEU A 273 -9.43 21.37 1.40
CA LEU A 273 -10.84 21.75 1.31
C LEU A 273 -11.39 22.27 2.65
N PHE A 274 -10.89 21.76 3.76
CA PHE A 274 -11.38 22.05 5.11
C PHE A 274 -10.19 22.36 6.04
N PRO A 275 -9.68 23.61 6.04
CA PRO A 275 -8.44 23.96 6.75
C PRO A 275 -8.51 23.75 8.28
N ASN A 276 -9.73 23.70 8.86
CA ASN A 276 -9.93 23.44 10.30
C ASN A 276 -9.98 21.94 10.64
N ALA A 277 -10.05 21.07 9.62
CA ALA A 277 -10.00 19.62 9.84
C ALA A 277 -8.57 19.15 10.06
N LEU A 278 -8.41 18.16 10.93
CA LEU A 278 -7.12 17.58 11.25
C LEU A 278 -7.03 16.18 10.63
N SER A 279 -5.87 15.78 10.15
CA SER A 279 -5.60 14.41 9.75
C SER A 279 -4.32 13.91 10.42
N LEU A 280 -4.33 12.65 10.83
CA LEU A 280 -3.17 11.99 11.39
C LEU A 280 -2.53 11.08 10.32
N ASP A 281 -1.21 11.16 10.17
CA ASP A 281 -0.47 10.27 9.29
C ASP A 281 -0.19 8.92 9.97
N LEU A 282 -0.81 7.85 9.49
CA LEU A 282 -0.53 6.48 9.92
C LEU A 282 0.76 5.92 9.31
N GLY A 283 1.52 6.70 8.56
CA GLY A 283 2.76 6.25 7.96
C GLY A 283 2.59 5.34 6.75
N TYR A 284 1.51 5.47 5.98
CA TYR A 284 1.21 4.59 4.84
C TYR A 284 2.35 4.50 3.82
N LYS A 285 2.97 5.64 3.45
CA LYS A 285 4.12 5.63 2.53
C LYS A 285 5.28 4.82 3.10
N GLY A 286 5.64 5.06 4.35
CA GLY A 286 6.71 4.33 5.04
C GLY A 286 6.41 2.85 5.20
N ALA A 287 5.14 2.48 5.43
CA ALA A 287 4.70 1.10 5.45
C ALA A 287 4.89 0.41 4.10
N GLY A 288 4.59 1.10 3.01
CA GLY A 288 4.84 0.60 1.66
C GLY A 288 6.33 0.38 1.39
N GLU A 289 7.18 1.33 1.75
CA GLU A 289 8.65 1.18 1.66
C GLU A 289 9.13 -0.03 2.47
N GLN A 290 8.61 -0.19 3.69
CA GLN A 290 8.97 -1.31 4.56
C GLN A 290 8.51 -2.65 3.99
N ALA A 291 7.29 -2.74 3.45
CA ALA A 291 6.77 -3.96 2.84
C ALA A 291 7.63 -4.38 1.63
N ALA A 292 8.03 -3.42 0.79
CA ALA A 292 8.92 -3.70 -0.34
C ALA A 292 10.31 -4.16 0.14
N ARG A 293 10.91 -3.53 1.16
CA ARG A 293 12.18 -3.96 1.73
C ARG A 293 12.12 -5.36 2.33
N GLN A 294 11.04 -5.69 3.07
CA GLN A 294 10.84 -7.03 3.61
C GLN A 294 10.75 -8.07 2.50
N LEU A 295 9.96 -7.81 1.46
CA LEU A 295 9.82 -8.71 0.32
C LEU A 295 11.16 -8.94 -0.39
N LEU A 296 11.91 -7.87 -0.69
CA LEU A 296 13.23 -7.98 -1.32
C LEU A 296 14.20 -8.78 -0.43
N GLY A 297 14.18 -8.57 0.89
CA GLY A 297 14.96 -9.36 1.84
C GLY A 297 14.61 -10.86 1.79
N GLN A 298 13.32 -11.21 1.67
CA GLN A 298 12.89 -12.60 1.56
C GLN A 298 13.33 -13.26 0.26
N ILE A 299 13.16 -12.60 -0.89
CA ILE A 299 13.45 -13.19 -2.20
C ILE A 299 14.94 -13.16 -2.57
N GLU A 300 15.71 -12.19 -2.05
CA GLU A 300 17.15 -12.05 -2.34
C GLU A 300 18.05 -12.72 -1.30
N GLN A 301 17.63 -12.77 -0.03
CA GLN A 301 18.48 -13.16 1.10
C GLN A 301 17.85 -14.22 2.00
N ALA A 302 16.67 -14.75 1.65
CA ALA A 302 15.92 -15.75 2.42
C ALA A 302 15.71 -15.34 3.89
N HIS A 303 15.42 -14.05 4.15
CA HIS A 303 15.13 -13.57 5.50
C HIS A 303 13.88 -14.27 6.07
N PRO A 304 13.86 -14.59 7.36
CA PRO A 304 12.66 -15.14 7.99
C PRO A 304 11.52 -14.12 7.99
N PRO A 305 10.27 -14.58 8.14
CA PRO A 305 9.11 -13.70 8.26
C PRO A 305 9.29 -12.67 9.37
N LEU A 306 8.92 -11.41 9.10
CA LEU A 306 9.06 -10.28 10.01
C LEU A 306 7.74 -9.51 10.08
N VAL A 307 7.23 -9.32 11.30
CA VAL A 307 6.08 -8.44 11.57
C VAL A 307 6.60 -7.08 12.04
N THR A 308 6.14 -6.02 11.39
CA THR A 308 6.46 -4.63 11.78
C THR A 308 5.20 -3.80 11.90
N ILE A 309 5.25 -2.79 12.78
CA ILE A 309 4.19 -1.79 12.92
C ILE A 309 4.73 -0.47 12.38
N ALA A 310 4.05 0.10 11.41
CA ALA A 310 4.38 1.42 10.88
C ALA A 310 4.14 2.49 11.96
N PRO A 311 5.11 3.39 12.21
CA PRO A 311 4.95 4.41 13.21
C PRO A 311 3.92 5.45 12.75
N CYS A 312 2.99 5.79 13.63
CA CYS A 312 2.09 6.91 13.48
C CYS A 312 2.86 8.23 13.64
N ARG A 313 2.58 9.22 12.81
CA ARG A 313 3.20 10.56 12.88
C ARG A 313 2.14 11.60 13.17
N THR A 314 2.32 12.34 14.26
CA THR A 314 1.57 13.59 14.50
C THR A 314 2.07 14.67 13.54
N LEU A 315 1.15 15.32 12.85
CA LEU A 315 1.44 16.48 12.02
C LEU A 315 1.58 17.73 12.87
#